data_e4e9b4ee64c6be1b82698e005ce5a676
#
_entry.id   e4e9b4ee64c6be1b82698e005ce5a676
#
_cell.length_a   1.000
_cell.length_b   1.000
_cell.length_c   1.000
_cell.angle_alpha   90.00
_cell.angle_beta   90.00
_cell.angle_gamma   90.00
#
_symmetry.space_group_name_H-M   'P 1'
#
loop_
_entity.id
_entity.type
_entity.pdbx_description
1 polymer ?
#
loop_
_entity_poly.entity_id
_entity_poly.type
_entity_poly.pdbx_seq_one_letter_code
_entity_poly.pdbx_strand_id
1 'polypeptide(L)'
;GLLPFANTLYAWLAVPLLDKLPKGGQLIATQVASPFFAPMKLAFFVALVLAMPWLLYQAWAFVAPGLYRRERRLALPLLASAVTLFYAGCAFAFFLVLPTVFGFLAKITPEGVAMMTDINAYLDFVLVIFVAFGFSFELPVAMVIAAALGWVTPAQLRESRGYAIVGVFIIAAIITPPDVVSQLMLAIPMCLLYEVGIIASGAVMRGRKADTGTD
;
A
#
# COMPACT_ATOMS: atom_id res chain seq x y z
N GLY A 1 20.03 -5.26 -12.48
CA GLY A 1 19.56 -5.19 -13.87
C GLY A 1 18.75 -3.94 -14.25
N LEU A 2 18.16 -3.18 -13.28
CA LEU A 2 17.26 -2.05 -13.59
C LEU A 2 17.96 -0.68 -13.71
N LEU A 3 19.20 -0.55 -13.30
CA LEU A 3 19.93 0.73 -13.29
C LEU A 3 19.97 1.44 -14.66
N PRO A 4 20.14 0.77 -15.81
CA PRO A 4 20.12 1.44 -17.11
C PRO A 4 18.78 2.09 -17.46
N PHE A 5 17.69 1.61 -16.87
CA PHE A 5 16.32 2.09 -17.09
C PHE A 5 15.85 3.07 -16.03
N ALA A 6 16.68 3.42 -15.05
CA ALA A 6 16.30 4.21 -13.89
C ALA A 6 15.71 5.58 -14.28
N ASN A 7 16.28 6.27 -15.26
CA ASN A 7 15.77 7.57 -15.73
C ASN A 7 14.41 7.45 -16.43
N THR A 8 14.20 6.37 -17.21
CA THR A 8 12.92 6.10 -17.89
C THR A 8 11.84 5.78 -16.87
N LEU A 9 12.17 4.96 -15.85
CA LEU A 9 11.28 4.63 -14.74
C LEU A 9 10.87 5.89 -13.95
N TYR A 10 11.86 6.78 -13.69
CA TYR A 10 11.60 8.03 -12.99
C TYR A 10 10.67 8.95 -13.80
N ALA A 11 10.94 9.11 -15.10
CA ALA A 11 10.10 9.92 -15.97
C ALA A 11 8.65 9.41 -16.00
N TRP A 12 8.46 8.10 -16.07
CA TRP A 12 7.13 7.48 -16.03
C TRP A 12 6.41 7.67 -14.69
N LEU A 13 7.13 7.54 -13.57
CA LEU A 13 6.60 7.77 -12.23
C LEU A 13 6.22 9.24 -12.01
N ALA A 14 6.89 10.18 -12.64
CA ALA A 14 6.63 11.60 -12.50
C ALA A 14 5.33 12.07 -13.22
N VAL A 15 4.77 11.25 -14.12
CA VAL A 15 3.55 11.60 -14.88
C VAL A 15 2.39 12.08 -13.99
N PRO A 16 2.00 11.40 -12.89
CA PRO A 16 0.89 11.84 -12.06
C PRO A 16 1.05 13.25 -11.47
N LEU A 17 2.29 13.65 -11.19
CA LEU A 17 2.59 15.01 -10.74
C LEU A 17 2.60 15.99 -11.91
N LEU A 18 3.33 15.68 -12.97
CA LEU A 18 3.52 16.57 -14.13
C LEU A 18 2.19 16.95 -14.76
N ASP A 19 1.24 16.01 -14.84
CA ASP A 19 -0.10 16.24 -15.37
C ASP A 19 -0.96 17.17 -14.48
N LYS A 20 -0.61 17.32 -13.20
CA LYS A 20 -1.35 18.15 -12.23
C LYS A 20 -0.63 19.45 -11.88
N LEU A 21 0.60 19.65 -12.33
CA LEU A 21 1.33 20.89 -12.09
C LEU A 21 0.65 22.07 -12.80
N PRO A 22 0.53 23.24 -12.11
CA PRO A 22 0.13 24.48 -12.75
C PRO A 22 1.09 24.86 -13.88
N LYS A 23 0.63 25.70 -14.82
CA LYS A 23 1.49 26.21 -15.91
C LYS A 23 2.74 26.86 -15.33
N GLY A 24 3.92 26.32 -15.68
CA GLY A 24 5.21 26.79 -15.17
C GLY A 24 5.79 25.99 -13.99
N GLY A 25 5.07 25.01 -13.43
CA GLY A 25 5.61 24.09 -12.42
C GLY A 25 6.62 23.13 -13.05
N GLN A 26 7.74 22.91 -12.36
CA GLN A 26 8.80 22.00 -12.80
C GLN A 26 9.36 21.20 -11.62
N LEU A 27 9.89 20.02 -11.91
CA LEU A 27 10.73 19.28 -10.97
C LEU A 27 12.14 19.88 -10.99
N ILE A 28 12.67 20.18 -9.84
CA ILE A 28 14.02 20.76 -9.68
C ILE A 28 14.90 19.81 -8.86
N ALA A 29 16.20 19.87 -9.11
CA ALA A 29 17.20 19.21 -8.28
C ALA A 29 17.84 20.26 -7.38
N THR A 30 17.54 20.24 -6.10
CA THR A 30 18.09 21.19 -5.11
C THR A 30 19.47 20.77 -4.62
N GLN A 31 19.80 19.49 -4.70
CA GLN A 31 21.10 18.95 -4.33
C GLN A 31 21.84 18.45 -5.57
N VAL A 32 23.15 18.66 -5.63
CA VAL A 32 24.01 18.27 -6.77
C VAL A 32 23.92 16.77 -7.09
N ALA A 33 23.76 15.93 -6.08
CA ALA A 33 23.72 14.48 -6.22
C ALA A 33 22.30 13.92 -6.48
N SER A 34 21.24 14.73 -6.34
CA SER A 34 19.85 14.31 -6.53
C SER A 34 19.56 13.65 -7.87
N PRO A 35 20.05 14.18 -9.02
CA PRO A 35 19.77 13.57 -10.33
C PRO A 35 20.35 12.16 -10.48
N PHE A 36 21.34 11.80 -9.68
CA PHE A 36 21.93 10.47 -9.66
C PHE A 36 21.21 9.55 -8.66
N PHE A 37 21.02 10.01 -7.42
CA PHE A 37 20.47 9.16 -6.35
C PHE A 37 18.97 8.91 -6.50
N ALA A 38 18.18 9.87 -6.99
CA ALA A 38 16.74 9.69 -7.10
C ALA A 38 16.36 8.55 -8.09
N PRO A 39 16.87 8.49 -9.32
CA PRO A 39 16.61 7.37 -10.21
C PRO A 39 17.15 6.04 -9.68
N MET A 40 18.28 6.04 -8.98
CA MET A 40 18.87 4.83 -8.39
C MET A 40 17.98 4.29 -7.23
N LYS A 41 17.49 5.17 -6.36
CA LYS A 41 16.55 4.82 -5.29
C LYS A 41 15.28 4.21 -5.86
N LEU A 42 14.73 4.80 -6.92
CA LEU A 42 13.57 4.27 -7.62
C LEU A 42 13.85 2.89 -8.23
N ALA A 43 14.97 2.70 -8.91
CA ALA A 43 15.33 1.41 -9.50
C ALA A 43 15.45 0.31 -8.43
N PHE A 44 16.00 0.64 -7.26
CA PHE A 44 16.04 -0.28 -6.11
C PHE A 44 14.62 -0.60 -5.60
N PHE A 45 13.77 0.40 -5.47
CA PHE A 45 12.38 0.20 -5.04
C PHE A 45 11.59 -0.66 -6.02
N VAL A 46 11.70 -0.42 -7.33
CA VAL A 46 11.05 -1.24 -8.36
C VAL A 46 11.57 -2.69 -8.31
N ALA A 47 12.87 -2.89 -8.08
CA ALA A 47 13.42 -4.22 -7.90
C ALA A 47 12.80 -4.93 -6.67
N LEU A 48 12.59 -4.20 -5.56
CA LEU A 48 11.92 -4.71 -4.38
C LEU A 48 10.46 -5.10 -4.67
N VAL A 49 9.71 -4.24 -5.37
CA VAL A 49 8.33 -4.50 -5.79
C VAL A 49 8.24 -5.74 -6.68
N LEU A 50 9.16 -5.89 -7.63
CA LEU A 50 9.24 -7.10 -8.47
C LEU A 50 9.61 -8.36 -7.70
N ALA A 51 10.35 -8.23 -6.61
CA ALA A 51 10.72 -9.35 -5.72
C ALA A 51 9.60 -9.70 -4.71
N MET A 52 8.53 -8.89 -4.60
CA MET A 52 7.46 -9.09 -3.61
C MET A 52 6.80 -10.48 -3.67
N PRO A 53 6.51 -11.09 -4.82
CA PRO A 53 5.94 -12.44 -4.85
C PRO A 53 6.82 -13.46 -4.13
N TRP A 54 8.15 -13.34 -4.29
CA TRP A 54 9.09 -14.19 -3.61
C TRP A 54 9.17 -13.90 -2.10
N LEU A 55 9.16 -12.63 -1.70
CA LEU A 55 9.15 -12.22 -0.30
C LEU A 55 7.88 -12.69 0.42
N LEU A 56 6.72 -12.52 -0.22
CA LEU A 56 5.44 -13.02 0.30
C LEU A 56 5.44 -14.55 0.41
N TYR A 57 6.00 -15.24 -0.58
CA TYR A 57 6.17 -16.69 -0.50
C TYR A 57 7.05 -17.12 0.69
N GLN A 58 8.16 -16.42 0.95
CA GLN A 58 9.02 -16.71 2.11
C GLN A 58 8.30 -16.43 3.43
N ALA A 59 7.58 -15.33 3.53
CA ALA A 59 6.74 -15.04 4.69
C ALA A 59 5.69 -16.15 4.92
N TRP A 60 5.06 -16.61 3.83
CA TRP A 60 4.14 -17.74 3.86
C TRP A 60 4.81 -19.05 4.28
N ALA A 61 5.97 -19.35 3.76
CA ALA A 61 6.72 -20.56 4.12
C ALA A 61 7.07 -20.60 5.62
N PHE A 62 7.26 -19.43 6.23
CA PHE A 62 7.46 -19.29 7.67
C PHE A 62 6.17 -19.50 8.48
N VAL A 63 5.03 -19.04 7.98
CA VAL A 63 3.72 -19.14 8.65
C VAL A 63 3.07 -20.51 8.44
N ALA A 64 3.28 -21.15 7.29
CA ALA A 64 2.63 -22.39 6.88
C ALA A 64 2.79 -23.57 7.87
N PRO A 65 3.91 -23.76 8.60
CA PRO A 65 4.02 -24.81 9.62
C PRO A 65 3.03 -24.64 10.79
N GLY A 66 2.61 -23.40 11.09
CA GLY A 66 1.65 -23.09 12.14
C GLY A 66 0.19 -23.40 11.76
N LEU A 67 -0.10 -23.64 10.47
CA LEU A 67 -1.45 -23.96 10.01
C LEU A 67 -1.74 -25.46 10.17
N TYR A 68 -2.99 -25.80 10.56
CA TYR A 68 -3.45 -27.20 10.57
C TYR A 68 -3.37 -27.82 9.17
N ARG A 69 -3.21 -29.16 9.10
CA ARG A 69 -3.05 -29.89 7.81
C ARG A 69 -4.14 -29.58 6.77
N ARG A 70 -5.39 -29.32 7.20
CA ARG A 70 -6.52 -28.93 6.33
C ARG A 70 -6.36 -27.52 5.76
N GLU A 71 -5.77 -26.60 6.49
CA GLU A 71 -5.60 -25.19 6.12
C GLU A 71 -4.44 -24.98 5.12
N ARG A 72 -3.54 -25.95 5.01
CA ARG A 72 -2.49 -25.94 3.97
C ARG A 72 -3.05 -25.87 2.55
N ARG A 73 -4.29 -26.32 2.32
CA ARG A 73 -4.97 -26.16 1.02
C ARG A 73 -5.31 -24.70 0.70
N LEU A 74 -5.47 -23.87 1.72
CA LEU A 74 -5.71 -22.42 1.57
C LEU A 74 -4.41 -21.63 1.32
N ALA A 75 -3.25 -22.23 1.52
CA ALA A 75 -1.95 -21.56 1.40
C ALA A 75 -1.74 -20.97 0.00
N LEU A 76 -1.97 -21.75 -1.05
CA LEU A 76 -1.77 -21.28 -2.43
C LEU A 76 -2.78 -20.19 -2.84
N PRO A 77 -4.11 -20.33 -2.60
CA PRO A 77 -5.06 -19.26 -2.87
C PRO A 77 -4.77 -17.98 -2.06
N LEU A 78 -4.37 -18.09 -0.79
CA LEU A 78 -4.04 -16.93 0.03
C LEU A 78 -2.76 -16.25 -0.43
N LEU A 79 -1.72 -17.01 -0.82
CA LEU A 79 -0.52 -16.45 -1.41
C LEU A 79 -0.82 -15.74 -2.74
N ALA A 80 -1.63 -16.35 -3.60
CA ALA A 80 -2.04 -15.73 -4.86
C ALA A 80 -2.85 -14.45 -4.62
N SER A 81 -3.75 -14.45 -3.61
CA SER A 81 -4.50 -13.25 -3.24
C SER A 81 -3.58 -12.17 -2.67
N ALA A 82 -2.60 -12.52 -1.83
CA ALA A 82 -1.61 -11.59 -1.30
C ALA A 82 -0.83 -10.91 -2.44
N VAL A 83 -0.22 -11.67 -3.33
CA VAL A 83 0.51 -11.10 -4.48
C VAL A 83 -0.39 -10.19 -5.31
N THR A 84 -1.63 -10.60 -5.57
CA THR A 84 -2.58 -9.81 -6.36
C THR A 84 -2.98 -8.53 -5.63
N LEU A 85 -3.27 -8.61 -4.32
CA LEU A 85 -3.65 -7.43 -3.52
C LEU A 85 -2.49 -6.46 -3.38
N PHE A 86 -1.27 -6.92 -3.19
CA PHE A 86 -0.09 -6.04 -3.14
C PHE A 86 0.04 -5.20 -4.42
N TYR A 87 -0.02 -5.84 -5.59
CA TYR A 87 0.05 -5.10 -6.86
C TYR A 87 -1.18 -4.23 -7.10
N ALA A 88 -2.37 -4.66 -6.66
CA ALA A 88 -3.57 -3.83 -6.68
C ALA A 88 -3.42 -2.60 -5.79
N GLY A 89 -2.77 -2.72 -4.61
CA GLY A 89 -2.43 -1.61 -3.73
C GLY A 89 -1.47 -0.61 -4.38
N CYS A 90 -0.42 -1.10 -5.05
CA CYS A 90 0.49 -0.26 -5.82
C CYS A 90 -0.23 0.45 -6.98
N ALA A 91 -1.07 -0.26 -7.72
CA ALA A 91 -1.86 0.31 -8.81
C ALA A 91 -2.86 1.36 -8.28
N PHE A 92 -3.53 1.09 -7.17
CA PHE A 92 -4.43 2.02 -6.51
C PHE A 92 -3.70 3.30 -6.08
N ALA A 93 -2.50 3.15 -5.50
CA ALA A 93 -1.64 4.28 -5.15
C ALA A 93 -1.31 5.14 -6.37
N PHE A 94 -0.89 4.52 -7.47
CA PHE A 94 -0.46 5.23 -8.68
C PHE A 94 -1.63 5.91 -9.42
N PHE A 95 -2.72 5.19 -9.66
CA PHE A 95 -3.80 5.69 -10.51
C PHE A 95 -4.83 6.55 -9.78
N LEU A 96 -5.02 6.35 -8.48
CA LEU A 96 -6.04 7.06 -7.71
C LEU A 96 -5.44 8.02 -6.68
N VAL A 97 -4.56 7.53 -5.80
CA VAL A 97 -4.09 8.32 -4.65
C VAL A 97 -3.19 9.46 -5.09
N LEU A 98 -2.12 9.17 -5.85
CA LEU A 98 -1.16 10.19 -6.28
C LEU A 98 -1.81 11.31 -7.11
N PRO A 99 -2.61 11.03 -8.16
CA PRO A 99 -3.27 12.12 -8.93
C PRO A 99 -4.22 12.96 -8.07
N THR A 100 -4.89 12.34 -7.09
CA THR A 100 -5.85 13.03 -6.24
C THR A 100 -5.14 13.93 -5.22
N VAL A 101 -4.09 13.43 -4.57
CA VAL A 101 -3.28 14.22 -3.62
C VAL A 101 -2.59 15.38 -4.34
N PHE A 102 -1.93 15.14 -5.47
CA PHE A 102 -1.27 16.20 -6.22
C PHE A 102 -2.26 17.20 -6.82
N GLY A 103 -3.43 16.73 -7.30
CA GLY A 103 -4.51 17.60 -7.75
C GLY A 103 -5.05 18.49 -6.65
N PHE A 104 -5.14 18.01 -5.40
CA PHE A 104 -5.50 18.80 -4.24
C PHE A 104 -4.41 19.83 -3.89
N LEU A 105 -3.14 19.39 -3.77
CA LEU A 105 -2.01 20.27 -3.48
C LEU A 105 -1.87 21.40 -4.52
N ALA A 106 -2.06 21.09 -5.80
CA ALA A 106 -2.04 22.10 -6.87
C ALA A 106 -3.17 23.13 -6.72
N LYS A 107 -4.36 22.73 -6.24
CA LYS A 107 -5.51 23.62 -6.04
C LYS A 107 -5.35 24.57 -4.85
N ILE A 108 -4.66 24.14 -3.79
CA ILE A 108 -4.43 24.98 -2.61
C ILE A 108 -3.22 25.89 -2.73
N THR A 109 -2.41 25.71 -3.78
CA THR A 109 -1.26 26.60 -4.06
C THR A 109 -1.79 27.99 -4.41
N PRO A 110 -1.37 29.06 -3.68
CA PRO A 110 -1.84 30.42 -3.93
C PRO A 110 -1.50 30.90 -5.34
N GLU A 111 -2.33 31.80 -5.89
CA GLU A 111 -2.05 32.44 -7.17
C GLU A 111 -0.72 33.20 -7.13
N GLY A 112 0.10 33.03 -8.17
CA GLY A 112 1.41 33.67 -8.26
C GLY A 112 2.56 32.89 -7.62
N VAL A 113 2.31 31.75 -6.96
CA VAL A 113 3.34 30.85 -6.43
C VAL A 113 3.66 29.77 -7.45
N ALA A 114 4.91 29.72 -7.94
CA ALA A 114 5.36 28.65 -8.79
C ALA A 114 5.64 27.39 -7.95
N MET A 115 4.99 26.28 -8.29
CA MET A 115 5.21 24.99 -7.64
C MET A 115 6.48 24.35 -8.21
N MET A 116 7.61 24.48 -7.50
CA MET A 116 8.90 23.87 -7.84
C MET A 116 9.19 22.75 -6.85
N THR A 117 8.88 21.51 -7.23
CA THR A 117 9.04 20.35 -6.35
C THR A 117 10.43 19.73 -6.53
N ASP A 118 11.14 19.49 -5.43
CA ASP A 118 12.40 18.76 -5.44
C ASP A 118 12.22 17.30 -5.83
N ILE A 119 13.08 16.78 -6.71
CA ILE A 119 13.00 15.42 -7.26
C ILE A 119 13.11 14.33 -6.18
N ASN A 120 13.92 14.55 -5.12
CA ASN A 120 14.05 13.59 -4.03
C ASN A 120 12.83 13.64 -3.12
N ALA A 121 12.38 14.84 -2.74
CA ALA A 121 11.20 15.00 -1.89
C ALA A 121 9.96 14.40 -2.54
N TYR A 122 9.79 14.62 -3.86
CA TYR A 122 8.75 13.98 -4.65
C TYR A 122 8.84 12.45 -4.58
N LEU A 123 10.02 11.91 -4.88
CA LEU A 123 10.24 10.47 -4.91
C LEU A 123 10.00 9.85 -3.54
N ASP A 124 10.53 10.44 -2.47
CA ASP A 124 10.37 9.93 -1.11
C ASP A 124 8.89 9.88 -0.72
N PHE A 125 8.13 10.92 -1.02
CA PHE A 125 6.69 10.94 -0.79
C PHE A 125 5.97 9.83 -1.56
N VAL A 126 6.27 9.68 -2.86
CA VAL A 126 5.65 8.66 -3.72
C VAL A 126 5.98 7.25 -3.23
N LEU A 127 7.25 6.98 -2.89
CA LEU A 127 7.66 5.67 -2.39
C LEU A 127 6.96 5.31 -1.06
N VAL A 128 6.80 6.28 -0.15
CA VAL A 128 6.06 6.08 1.11
C VAL A 128 4.60 5.73 0.83
N ILE A 129 3.94 6.41 -0.13
CA ILE A 129 2.56 6.10 -0.53
C ILE A 129 2.46 4.69 -1.11
N PHE A 130 3.38 4.28 -1.99
CA PHE A 130 3.40 2.92 -2.54
C PHE A 130 3.55 1.86 -1.45
N VAL A 131 4.48 2.06 -0.52
CA VAL A 131 4.69 1.15 0.61
C VAL A 131 3.44 1.09 1.48
N ALA A 132 2.87 2.24 1.84
CA ALA A 132 1.69 2.33 2.68
C ALA A 132 0.50 1.58 2.08
N PHE A 133 0.19 1.81 0.80
CA PHE A 133 -0.93 1.13 0.14
C PHE A 133 -0.60 -0.32 -0.21
N GLY A 134 0.61 -0.64 -0.68
CA GLY A 134 1.03 -2.01 -0.91
C GLY A 134 0.81 -2.89 0.31
N PHE A 135 1.30 -2.46 1.48
CA PHE A 135 1.11 -3.20 2.73
C PHE A 135 -0.31 -3.11 3.30
N SER A 136 -1.02 -2.00 3.12
CA SER A 136 -2.40 -1.90 3.59
C SER A 136 -3.34 -2.86 2.86
N PHE A 137 -3.08 -3.12 1.59
CA PHE A 137 -3.84 -4.11 0.84
C PHE A 137 -3.56 -5.56 1.29
N GLU A 138 -2.47 -5.81 2.04
CA GLU A 138 -2.22 -7.09 2.69
C GLU A 138 -3.03 -7.29 3.99
N LEU A 139 -3.62 -6.24 4.57
CA LEU A 139 -4.40 -6.33 5.81
C LEU A 139 -5.48 -7.42 5.77
N PRO A 140 -6.33 -7.53 4.72
CA PRO A 140 -7.35 -8.59 4.66
C PRO A 140 -6.74 -9.99 4.72
N VAL A 141 -5.63 -10.21 4.04
CA VAL A 141 -4.93 -11.52 4.03
C VAL A 141 -4.32 -11.80 5.39
N ALA A 142 -3.64 -10.82 6.00
CA ALA A 142 -3.06 -10.94 7.33
C ALA A 142 -4.13 -11.27 8.39
N MET A 143 -5.32 -10.63 8.31
CA MET A 143 -6.43 -10.89 9.21
C MET A 143 -6.99 -12.31 9.04
N VAL A 144 -7.10 -12.80 7.79
CA VAL A 144 -7.53 -14.19 7.51
C VAL A 144 -6.51 -15.19 8.08
N ILE A 145 -5.22 -14.94 7.89
CA ILE A 145 -4.15 -15.78 8.44
C ILE A 145 -4.21 -15.81 9.97
N ALA A 146 -4.31 -14.64 10.62
CA ALA A 146 -4.38 -14.54 12.08
C ALA A 146 -5.62 -15.26 12.64
N ALA A 147 -6.75 -15.19 11.94
CA ALA A 147 -7.95 -15.93 12.30
C ALA A 147 -7.80 -17.44 12.10
N ALA A 148 -7.16 -17.88 11.00
CA ALA A 148 -6.88 -19.28 10.73
C ALA A 148 -5.94 -19.90 11.77
N LEU A 149 -4.92 -19.15 12.21
CA LEU A 149 -4.01 -19.54 13.29
C LEU A 149 -4.68 -19.54 14.69
N GLY A 150 -5.89 -19.00 14.79
CA GLY A 150 -6.61 -18.88 16.07
C GLY A 150 -6.10 -17.75 16.97
N TRP A 151 -5.27 -16.84 16.47
CA TRP A 151 -4.77 -15.70 17.24
C TRP A 151 -5.85 -14.68 17.52
N VAL A 152 -6.79 -14.51 16.58
CA VAL A 152 -7.92 -13.60 16.68
C VAL A 152 -9.19 -14.25 16.16
N THR A 153 -10.34 -13.83 16.69
CA THR A 153 -11.63 -14.23 16.15
C THR A 153 -12.26 -13.10 15.32
N PRO A 154 -13.14 -13.42 14.36
CA PRO A 154 -13.89 -12.38 13.63
C PRO A 154 -14.72 -11.46 14.55
N ALA A 155 -15.14 -11.94 15.72
CA ALA A 155 -15.83 -11.14 16.72
C ALA A 155 -14.88 -10.08 17.34
N GLN A 156 -13.69 -10.50 17.77
CA GLN A 156 -12.67 -9.59 18.30
C GLN A 156 -12.25 -8.53 17.26
N LEU A 157 -12.10 -8.91 15.99
CA LEU A 157 -11.80 -7.96 14.93
C LEU A 157 -12.91 -6.90 14.77
N ARG A 158 -14.18 -7.30 14.93
CA ARG A 158 -15.31 -6.36 14.90
C ARG A 158 -15.32 -5.42 16.11
N GLU A 159 -15.01 -5.90 17.28
CA GLU A 159 -14.92 -5.10 18.51
C GLU A 159 -13.76 -4.10 18.42
N SER A 160 -12.66 -4.48 17.76
CA SER A 160 -11.46 -3.65 17.59
C SER A 160 -11.57 -2.58 16.49
N ARG A 161 -12.72 -2.43 15.82
CA ARG A 161 -12.93 -1.43 14.74
C ARG A 161 -12.52 -0.02 15.13
N GLY A 162 -12.92 0.43 16.32
CA GLY A 162 -12.59 1.76 16.81
C GLY A 162 -11.09 1.98 16.91
N TYR A 163 -10.36 1.00 17.44
CA TYR A 163 -8.89 1.06 17.54
C TYR A 163 -8.23 1.00 16.16
N ALA A 164 -8.75 0.18 15.24
CA ALA A 164 -8.25 0.11 13.88
C ALA A 164 -8.42 1.44 13.14
N ILE A 165 -9.59 2.07 13.25
CA ILE A 165 -9.84 3.40 12.65
C ILE A 165 -8.86 4.43 13.21
N VAL A 166 -8.68 4.51 14.54
CA VAL A 166 -7.73 5.43 15.16
C VAL A 166 -6.31 5.15 14.66
N GLY A 167 -5.89 3.89 14.61
CA GLY A 167 -4.58 3.49 14.09
C GLY A 167 -4.37 3.90 12.63
N VAL A 168 -5.37 3.70 11.78
CA VAL A 168 -5.35 4.12 10.37
C VAL A 168 -5.19 5.65 10.25
N PHE A 169 -5.93 6.43 11.06
CA PHE A 169 -5.81 7.88 11.04
C PHE A 169 -4.44 8.37 11.53
N ILE A 170 -3.84 7.69 12.52
CA ILE A 170 -2.47 8.00 12.97
C ILE A 170 -1.47 7.73 11.85
N ILE A 171 -1.56 6.59 11.18
CA ILE A 171 -0.69 6.24 10.04
C ILE A 171 -0.87 7.25 8.91
N ALA A 172 -2.11 7.58 8.55
CA ALA A 172 -2.40 8.56 7.53
C ALA A 172 -1.81 9.95 7.87
N ALA A 173 -1.91 10.40 9.12
CA ALA A 173 -1.35 11.67 9.58
C ALA A 173 0.18 11.73 9.54
N ILE A 174 0.86 10.60 9.68
CA ILE A 174 2.32 10.52 9.57
C ILE A 174 2.77 10.58 8.10
N ILE A 175 1.98 9.95 7.21
CA ILE A 175 2.33 9.79 5.79
C ILE A 175 2.00 11.05 4.99
N THR A 176 0.87 11.70 5.28
CA THR A 176 0.41 12.89 4.53
C THR A 176 0.82 14.19 5.19
N PRO A 177 0.92 15.28 4.41
CA PRO A 177 0.92 16.62 4.97
C PRO A 177 -0.27 16.79 5.94
N PRO A 178 -0.15 17.68 6.94
CA PRO A 178 -1.19 17.87 7.97
C PRO A 178 -2.42 18.59 7.40
N ASP A 179 -3.11 17.95 6.45
CA ASP A 179 -4.38 18.41 5.88
C ASP A 179 -5.42 17.29 5.95
N VAL A 180 -6.66 17.68 6.28
CA VAL A 180 -7.77 16.77 6.52
C VAL A 180 -8.18 16.01 5.25
N VAL A 181 -8.04 16.62 4.08
CA VAL A 181 -8.50 16.02 2.81
C VAL A 181 -7.59 14.87 2.41
N SER A 182 -6.26 15.10 2.36
CA SER A 182 -5.29 14.06 2.05
C SER A 182 -5.33 12.93 3.07
N GLN A 183 -5.48 13.27 4.36
CA GLN A 183 -5.61 12.29 5.43
C GLN A 183 -6.84 11.39 5.26
N LEU A 184 -8.01 11.97 4.93
CA LEU A 184 -9.23 11.20 4.68
C LEU A 184 -9.10 10.32 3.43
N MET A 185 -8.48 10.83 2.37
CA MET A 185 -8.25 10.06 1.14
C MET A 185 -7.40 8.80 1.35
N LEU A 186 -6.46 8.84 2.31
CA LEU A 186 -5.70 7.67 2.72
C LEU A 186 -6.47 6.79 3.70
N ALA A 187 -7.12 7.39 4.69
CA ALA A 187 -7.76 6.64 5.76
C ALA A 187 -8.98 5.84 5.30
N ILE A 188 -9.81 6.39 4.40
CA ILE A 188 -11.04 5.73 3.95
C ILE A 188 -10.75 4.38 3.27
N PRO A 189 -9.88 4.28 2.25
CA PRO A 189 -9.53 2.98 1.65
C PRO A 189 -8.96 1.99 2.65
N MET A 190 -8.11 2.44 3.57
CA MET A 190 -7.54 1.57 4.60
C MET A 190 -8.61 1.02 5.55
N CYS A 191 -9.58 1.85 5.97
CA CYS A 191 -10.72 1.40 6.77
C CYS A 191 -11.59 0.39 6.00
N LEU A 192 -11.82 0.61 4.71
CA LEU A 192 -12.57 -0.34 3.87
C LEU A 192 -11.83 -1.68 3.75
N LEU A 193 -10.52 -1.68 3.60
CA LEU A 193 -9.71 -2.90 3.58
C LEU A 193 -9.81 -3.67 4.91
N TYR A 194 -9.84 -2.97 6.03
CA TYR A 194 -10.07 -3.60 7.33
C TYR A 194 -11.44 -4.31 7.41
N GLU A 195 -12.52 -3.66 6.92
CA GLU A 195 -13.85 -4.30 6.84
C GLU A 195 -13.86 -5.53 5.92
N VAL A 196 -13.19 -5.43 4.75
CA VAL A 196 -13.00 -6.59 3.85
C VAL A 196 -12.29 -7.72 4.58
N GLY A 197 -11.27 -7.41 5.38
CA GLY A 197 -10.56 -8.38 6.21
C GLY A 197 -11.46 -9.07 7.25
N ILE A 198 -12.34 -8.33 7.92
CA ILE A 198 -13.34 -8.92 8.84
C ILE A 198 -14.28 -9.88 8.10
N ILE A 199 -14.78 -9.48 6.94
CA ILE A 199 -15.69 -10.31 6.13
C ILE A 199 -14.98 -11.58 5.65
N ALA A 200 -13.77 -11.43 5.10
CA ALA A 200 -12.98 -12.54 4.58
C ALA A 200 -12.63 -13.56 5.69
N SER A 201 -12.15 -13.07 6.85
CA SER A 201 -11.85 -13.93 8.00
C SER A 201 -13.10 -14.67 8.51
N GLY A 202 -14.26 -13.98 8.54
CA GLY A 202 -15.54 -14.58 8.90
C GLY A 202 -16.00 -15.66 7.92
N ALA A 203 -15.80 -15.46 6.62
CA ALA A 203 -16.16 -16.45 5.59
C ALA A 203 -15.30 -17.72 5.71
N VAL A 204 -13.99 -17.58 5.88
CA VAL A 204 -13.07 -18.70 6.04
C VAL A 204 -13.41 -19.51 7.31
N MET A 205 -13.69 -18.84 8.43
CA MET A 205 -14.03 -19.52 9.68
C MET A 205 -15.40 -20.20 9.65
N ARG A 206 -16.37 -19.72 8.86
CA ARG A 206 -17.67 -20.39 8.66
C ARG A 206 -17.52 -21.67 7.84
N GLY A 207 -16.74 -21.62 6.75
CA GLY A 207 -16.41 -22.81 5.96
C GLY A 207 -15.78 -23.91 6.82
N ARG A 208 -14.90 -23.53 7.76
CA ARG A 208 -14.27 -24.45 8.71
C ARG A 208 -15.29 -25.15 9.64
N LYS A 209 -16.28 -24.41 10.17
CA LYS A 209 -17.32 -24.99 11.04
C LYS A 209 -18.25 -25.95 10.29
N ALA A 210 -18.53 -25.67 9.03
CA ALA A 210 -19.36 -26.55 8.20
C ALA A 210 -18.66 -27.90 7.93
N ASP A 211 -17.33 -27.88 7.72
CA ASP A 211 -16.51 -29.09 7.46
C ASP A 211 -16.27 -29.96 8.71
N THR A 212 -16.34 -29.36 9.91
CA THR A 212 -16.15 -30.08 11.19
C THR A 212 -17.43 -30.60 11.81
N GLY A 213 -18.61 -30.20 11.30
CA GLY A 213 -19.93 -30.61 11.80
C GLY A 213 -20.56 -31.78 11.05
N THR A 214 -19.84 -32.47 10.18
CA THR A 214 -20.31 -33.61 9.39
C THR A 214 -19.70 -34.97 9.83
N ASP A 215 -19.13 -35.07 11.02
CA ASP A 215 -18.70 -36.35 11.62
C ASP A 215 -19.57 -36.69 12.84
#